data_3f5ae1a95fcff01cb29f673917ffe662
#
_entry.id   3f5ae1a95fcff01cb29f673917ffe662
#
_cell.length_a   1.000
_cell.length_b   1.000
_cell.length_c   1.000
_cell.angle_alpha   90.00
_cell.angle_beta   90.00
_cell.angle_gamma   90.00
#
_symmetry.space_group_name_H-M   'P 1'
#
loop_
_entity.id
_entity.type
_entity.pdbx_description
1 polymer ?
#
loop_
_entity_poly.entity_id
_entity_poly.type
_entity_poly.pdbx_seq_one_letter_code
_entity_poly.pdbx_strand_id
1 'polypeptide(L)'
;SSTVFAKQSDGKVGVGQPLLGREFKLVNEEVWLKGAGLAMGYWREGHIVPLTNAEGWFQTKDKAQWLDDELVIQGRLDNMFISGGENIQPEEIEKVIAQSDLVKQVFVLPQHDEEFGHRPVAIVEFHTSFNESAVESLNVFLQGRLERFKQPVAYYELPQDLIQGAIKISRKALADWLLQQ
;
A
#
# COMPACT_ATOMS: atom_id res chain seq x y z
N SER A 1 -13.18 8.36 -3.36
CA SER A 1 -13.29 7.28 -2.36
C SER A 1 -14.43 7.59 -1.41
N SER A 2 -15.36 6.67 -1.28
CA SER A 2 -16.43 6.81 -0.31
C SER A 2 -15.88 6.55 1.08
N THR A 3 -16.00 7.49 1.99
CA THR A 3 -15.71 7.26 3.40
C THR A 3 -16.74 6.26 3.95
N VAL A 4 -16.29 5.09 4.35
CA VAL A 4 -17.16 4.01 4.86
C VAL A 4 -17.07 3.90 6.36
N PHE A 5 -15.93 4.22 6.93
CA PHE A 5 -15.66 4.12 8.35
C PHE A 5 -15.42 5.49 8.97
N ALA A 6 -15.85 5.65 10.22
CA ALA A 6 -15.50 6.78 11.07
C ALA A 6 -14.70 6.29 12.26
N LYS A 7 -13.55 6.92 12.49
CA LYS A 7 -12.67 6.64 13.63
C LYS A 7 -12.71 7.80 14.61
N GLN A 8 -12.91 7.49 15.88
CA GLN A 8 -12.64 8.43 16.96
C GLN A 8 -11.12 8.45 17.24
N SER A 9 -10.60 9.59 17.68
CA SER A 9 -9.18 9.73 18.03
C SER A 9 -8.92 9.11 19.41
N ASP A 10 -8.91 7.79 19.47
CA ASP A 10 -8.76 7.00 20.69
C ASP A 10 -7.41 6.25 20.79
N GLY A 11 -6.48 6.54 19.85
CA GLY A 11 -5.16 5.90 19.78
C GLY A 11 -5.15 4.48 19.21
N LYS A 12 -6.31 3.92 18.88
CA LYS A 12 -6.41 2.56 18.30
C LYS A 12 -5.98 2.54 16.84
N VAL A 13 -5.57 1.38 16.34
CA VAL A 13 -4.97 1.22 14.99
C VAL A 13 -6.02 1.01 13.90
N GLY A 14 -7.21 0.49 14.25
CA GLY A 14 -8.27 0.13 13.30
C GLY A 14 -8.90 1.33 12.57
N VAL A 15 -9.72 1.03 11.57
CA VAL A 15 -10.44 2.04 10.76
C VAL A 15 -11.68 2.61 11.44
N GLY A 16 -12.04 2.11 12.63
CA GLY A 16 -13.22 2.53 13.39
C GLY A 16 -14.48 1.79 12.99
N GLN A 17 -15.63 2.42 13.21
CA GLN A 17 -16.95 1.82 12.98
C GLN A 17 -17.53 2.24 11.62
N PRO A 18 -18.33 1.37 10.98
CA PRO A 18 -18.99 1.73 9.74
C PRO A 18 -19.98 2.88 9.93
N LEU A 19 -20.01 3.80 8.98
CA LEU A 19 -20.99 4.88 8.96
C LEU A 19 -22.41 4.35 8.68
N LEU A 20 -23.41 5.07 9.17
CA LEU A 20 -24.82 4.73 8.95
C LEU A 20 -25.13 4.56 7.45
N GLY A 21 -25.80 3.48 7.10
CA GLY A 21 -26.13 3.15 5.71
C GLY A 21 -24.96 2.63 4.90
N ARG A 22 -23.86 2.24 5.55
CA ARG A 22 -22.74 1.54 4.96
C ARG A 22 -22.63 0.14 5.53
N GLU A 23 -22.44 -0.83 4.66
CA GLU A 23 -22.21 -2.22 5.03
C GLU A 23 -20.80 -2.63 4.56
N PHE A 24 -20.17 -3.48 5.31
CA PHE A 24 -18.92 -4.12 4.89
C PHE A 24 -18.89 -5.59 5.33
N LYS A 25 -18.09 -6.37 4.65
CA LYS A 25 -17.71 -7.73 5.06
C LYS A 25 -16.28 -8.02 4.66
N LEU A 26 -15.65 -8.96 5.34
CA LEU A 26 -14.39 -9.56 4.93
C LEU A 26 -14.67 -10.86 4.17
N VAL A 27 -14.10 -10.98 2.98
CA VAL A 27 -14.13 -12.20 2.17
C VAL A 27 -12.70 -12.53 1.78
N ASN A 28 -12.14 -13.60 2.32
CA ASN A 28 -10.75 -13.99 2.12
C ASN A 28 -9.78 -12.82 2.39
N GLU A 29 -9.92 -12.18 3.54
CA GLU A 29 -9.16 -11.00 3.97
C GLU A 29 -9.38 -9.72 3.13
N GLU A 30 -10.21 -9.75 2.08
CA GLU A 30 -10.58 -8.57 1.29
C GLU A 30 -11.78 -7.85 1.90
N VAL A 31 -11.69 -6.52 2.01
CA VAL A 31 -12.82 -5.68 2.41
C VAL A 31 -13.78 -5.52 1.24
N TRP A 32 -15.01 -5.95 1.44
CA TRP A 32 -16.10 -5.72 0.49
C TRP A 32 -17.06 -4.69 1.08
N LEU A 33 -17.49 -3.75 0.26
CA LEU A 33 -18.34 -2.62 0.66
C LEU A 33 -19.68 -2.65 -0.05
N LYS A 34 -20.74 -2.21 0.66
CA LYS A 34 -22.07 -2.01 0.08
C LYS A 34 -22.74 -0.77 0.68
N GLY A 35 -23.57 -0.07 -0.09
CA GLY A 35 -24.33 1.07 0.39
C GLY A 35 -24.47 2.19 -0.64
N ALA A 36 -25.39 3.12 -0.36
CA ALA A 36 -25.76 4.21 -1.27
C ALA A 36 -24.66 5.23 -1.57
N GLY A 37 -23.53 5.21 -0.82
CA GLY A 37 -22.38 6.11 -1.08
C GLY A 37 -21.37 5.58 -2.07
N LEU A 38 -21.59 4.37 -2.62
CA LEU A 38 -20.72 3.85 -3.68
C LEU A 38 -21.06 4.54 -5.00
N ALA A 39 -20.05 4.79 -5.83
CA ALA A 39 -20.26 5.23 -7.20
C ALA A 39 -20.98 4.14 -8.00
N MET A 40 -21.76 4.53 -8.99
CA MET A 40 -22.45 3.58 -9.87
C MET A 40 -21.49 2.72 -10.68
N GLY A 41 -20.32 3.26 -11.02
CA GLY A 41 -19.31 2.57 -11.81
C GLY A 41 -18.25 3.50 -12.36
N TYR A 42 -17.42 2.96 -13.24
CA TYR A 42 -16.43 3.69 -14.01
C TYR A 42 -16.98 4.05 -15.39
N TRP A 43 -16.80 5.30 -15.83
CA TRP A 43 -17.09 5.68 -17.20
C TRP A 43 -15.97 5.16 -18.12
N ARG A 44 -16.32 4.28 -19.04
CA ARG A 44 -15.40 3.72 -20.03
C ARG A 44 -16.09 3.65 -21.39
N GLU A 45 -15.45 4.15 -22.43
CA GLU A 45 -15.88 4.03 -23.83
C GLU A 45 -17.39 4.35 -24.03
N GLY A 46 -17.86 5.41 -23.40
CA GLY A 46 -19.24 5.89 -23.59
C GLY A 46 -20.30 5.19 -22.74
N HIS A 47 -19.92 4.30 -21.83
CA HIS A 47 -20.86 3.61 -20.95
C HIS A 47 -20.34 3.48 -19.51
N ILE A 48 -21.24 3.20 -18.58
CA ILE A 48 -20.89 2.93 -17.17
C ILE A 48 -20.60 1.43 -17.01
N VAL A 49 -19.37 1.11 -16.60
CA VAL A 49 -19.00 -0.23 -16.13
C VAL A 49 -19.31 -0.27 -14.63
N PRO A 50 -20.28 -1.12 -14.18
CA PRO A 50 -20.67 -1.18 -12.78
C PRO A 50 -19.49 -1.41 -11.84
N LEU A 51 -19.47 -0.73 -10.69
CA LEU A 51 -18.47 -0.89 -9.64
C LEU A 51 -18.72 -2.16 -8.83
N THR A 52 -20.00 -2.53 -8.66
CA THR A 52 -20.42 -3.62 -7.78
C THR A 52 -20.74 -4.89 -8.56
N ASN A 53 -20.67 -6.03 -7.88
CA ASN A 53 -21.19 -7.30 -8.40
C ASN A 53 -22.72 -7.32 -8.42
N ALA A 54 -23.33 -8.43 -8.88
CA ALA A 54 -24.79 -8.60 -8.99
C ALA A 54 -25.52 -8.48 -7.64
N GLU A 55 -24.85 -8.72 -6.52
CA GLU A 55 -25.39 -8.60 -5.16
C GLU A 55 -25.22 -7.19 -4.57
N GLY A 56 -24.63 -6.25 -5.33
CA GLY A 56 -24.38 -4.87 -4.91
C GLY A 56 -23.12 -4.68 -4.06
N TRP A 57 -22.21 -5.66 -4.01
CA TRP A 57 -20.94 -5.55 -3.29
C TRP A 57 -19.80 -5.06 -4.18
N PHE A 58 -19.06 -4.09 -3.66
CA PHE A 58 -17.81 -3.60 -4.25
C PHE A 58 -16.61 -4.27 -3.61
N GLN A 59 -15.78 -4.91 -4.43
CA GLN A 59 -14.50 -5.51 -4.05
C GLN A 59 -13.42 -4.43 -4.04
N THR A 60 -12.96 -4.03 -2.86
CA THR A 60 -12.05 -2.88 -2.74
C THR A 60 -10.61 -3.19 -3.11
N LYS A 61 -10.22 -4.46 -3.06
CA LYS A 61 -8.85 -4.94 -3.07
C LYS A 61 -8.03 -4.53 -1.83
N ASP A 62 -8.65 -3.92 -0.84
CA ASP A 62 -8.00 -3.63 0.42
C ASP A 62 -7.96 -4.89 1.28
N LYS A 63 -6.75 -5.32 1.67
CA LYS A 63 -6.53 -6.42 2.60
C LYS A 63 -6.69 -5.94 4.03
N ALA A 64 -7.48 -6.66 4.83
CA ALA A 64 -7.69 -6.32 6.22
C ALA A 64 -7.81 -7.56 7.10
N GLN A 65 -7.60 -7.38 8.39
CA GLN A 65 -7.83 -8.37 9.43
C GLN A 65 -8.48 -7.74 10.66
N TRP A 66 -9.11 -8.57 11.47
CA TRP A 66 -9.56 -8.20 12.80
C TRP A 66 -8.41 -8.30 13.80
N LEU A 67 -8.19 -7.24 14.56
CA LEU A 67 -7.26 -7.20 15.68
C LEU A 67 -8.00 -6.55 16.87
N ASP A 68 -8.20 -7.31 17.95
CA ASP A 68 -8.89 -6.84 19.16
C ASP A 68 -10.23 -6.12 18.86
N ASP A 69 -11.10 -6.75 18.06
CA ASP A 69 -12.38 -6.20 17.60
C ASP A 69 -12.30 -4.97 16.69
N GLU A 70 -11.10 -4.62 16.21
CA GLU A 70 -10.90 -3.55 15.26
C GLU A 70 -10.53 -4.09 13.87
N LEU A 71 -11.12 -3.51 12.84
CA LEU A 71 -10.73 -3.79 11.46
C LEU A 71 -9.47 -2.99 11.11
N VAL A 72 -8.38 -3.68 10.83
CA VAL A 72 -7.09 -3.07 10.49
C VAL A 72 -6.78 -3.33 9.01
N ILE A 73 -6.63 -2.27 8.23
CA ILE A 73 -6.17 -2.37 6.84
C ILE A 73 -4.66 -2.66 6.84
N GLN A 74 -4.27 -3.70 6.14
CA GLN A 74 -2.87 -4.14 6.02
C GLN A 74 -2.21 -3.61 4.74
N GLY A 75 -2.99 -3.43 3.69
CA GLY A 75 -2.52 -2.99 2.39
C GLY A 75 -3.50 -3.34 1.29
N ARG A 76 -2.99 -3.50 0.06
CA ARG A 76 -3.81 -3.85 -1.10
C ARG A 76 -3.41 -5.22 -1.64
N LEU A 77 -4.41 -6.04 -1.95
CA LEU A 77 -4.19 -7.37 -2.54
C LEU A 77 -3.49 -7.31 -3.91
N ASP A 78 -3.77 -6.26 -4.68
CA ASP A 78 -3.17 -6.04 -6.00
C ASP A 78 -1.75 -5.45 -5.97
N ASN A 79 -1.24 -5.06 -4.81
CA ASN A 79 0.15 -4.65 -4.62
C ASN A 79 1.04 -5.80 -4.13
N MET A 80 0.44 -6.86 -3.56
CA MET A 80 1.18 -8.02 -3.07
C MET A 80 1.94 -8.72 -4.21
N PHE A 81 3.15 -9.15 -3.93
CA PHE A 81 3.96 -9.95 -4.84
C PHE A 81 4.65 -11.10 -4.13
N ILE A 82 5.20 -12.05 -4.89
CA ILE A 82 5.90 -13.22 -4.37
C ILE A 82 7.40 -13.01 -4.53
N SER A 83 8.15 -13.24 -3.45
CA SER A 83 9.62 -13.21 -3.41
C SER A 83 10.12 -14.52 -2.82
N GLY A 84 10.77 -15.36 -3.60
CA GLY A 84 11.32 -16.64 -3.13
C GLY A 84 10.26 -17.59 -2.52
N GLY A 85 9.01 -17.54 -2.98
CA GLY A 85 7.89 -18.32 -2.44
C GLY A 85 7.14 -17.67 -1.29
N GLU A 86 7.62 -16.55 -0.74
CA GLU A 86 6.96 -15.80 0.33
C GLU A 86 6.12 -14.64 -0.22
N ASN A 87 4.97 -14.43 0.39
CA ASN A 87 4.09 -13.29 0.06
C ASN A 87 4.64 -12.01 0.67
N ILE A 88 4.95 -11.03 -0.15
CA ILE A 88 5.39 -9.70 0.28
C ILE A 88 4.23 -8.72 0.15
N GLN A 89 3.85 -8.10 1.26
CA GLN A 89 2.93 -6.97 1.30
C GLN A 89 3.74 -5.68 1.36
N PRO A 90 3.84 -4.87 0.30
CA PRO A 90 4.69 -3.67 0.28
C PRO A 90 4.37 -2.68 1.40
N GLU A 91 3.11 -2.51 1.71
CA GLU A 91 2.64 -1.56 2.73
C GLU A 91 3.11 -1.95 4.15
N GLU A 92 3.35 -3.24 4.41
CA GLU A 92 3.94 -3.69 5.67
C GLU A 92 5.38 -3.17 5.82
N ILE A 93 6.17 -3.30 4.75
CA ILE A 93 7.56 -2.83 4.72
C ILE A 93 7.59 -1.30 4.81
N GLU A 94 6.76 -0.61 4.03
CA GLU A 94 6.64 0.86 4.04
C GLU A 94 6.29 1.39 5.44
N LYS A 95 5.38 0.72 6.13
CA LYS A 95 4.99 1.09 7.50
C LYS A 95 6.15 1.01 8.47
N VAL A 96 7.03 0.02 8.33
CA VAL A 96 8.23 -0.11 9.18
C VAL A 96 9.26 0.97 8.81
N ILE A 97 9.52 1.19 7.51
CA ILE A 97 10.44 2.22 7.04
C ILE A 97 9.99 3.62 7.48
N ALA A 98 8.69 3.91 7.39
CA ALA A 98 8.12 5.20 7.79
C ALA A 98 8.21 5.50 9.30
N GLN A 99 8.58 4.52 10.14
CA GLN A 99 8.88 4.76 11.56
C GLN A 99 10.29 5.34 11.78
N SER A 100 11.11 5.36 10.73
CA SER A 100 12.44 5.98 10.80
C SER A 100 12.33 7.49 10.63
N ASP A 101 12.95 8.24 11.52
CA ASP A 101 13.08 9.72 11.41
C ASP A 101 13.91 10.16 10.19
N LEU A 102 14.53 9.23 9.48
CA LEU A 102 15.33 9.51 8.27
C LEU A 102 14.44 9.76 7.03
N VAL A 103 13.26 9.12 6.99
CA VAL A 103 12.45 8.99 5.78
C VAL A 103 11.21 9.87 5.83
N LYS A 104 11.04 10.69 4.79
CA LYS A 104 9.86 11.52 4.60
C LYS A 104 8.75 10.76 3.86
N GLN A 105 9.12 9.99 2.83
CA GLN A 105 8.20 9.19 2.05
C GLN A 105 8.89 7.95 1.48
N VAL A 106 8.14 6.84 1.37
CA VAL A 106 8.65 5.58 0.83
C VAL A 106 7.59 4.83 0.07
N PHE A 107 8.01 4.16 -1.00
CA PHE A 107 7.24 3.19 -1.76
C PHE A 107 8.08 1.94 -1.96
N VAL A 108 7.49 0.79 -1.66
CA VAL A 108 8.13 -0.51 -1.90
C VAL A 108 7.49 -1.16 -3.11
N LEU A 109 8.32 -1.58 -4.06
CA LEU A 109 7.90 -2.19 -5.31
C LEU A 109 8.65 -3.49 -5.56
N PRO A 110 8.07 -4.43 -6.35
CA PRO A 110 8.79 -5.60 -6.82
C PRO A 110 9.76 -5.21 -7.93
N GLN A 111 11.00 -5.64 -7.83
CA GLN A 111 11.97 -5.65 -8.92
C GLN A 111 12.24 -7.09 -9.32
N HIS A 112 12.37 -7.36 -10.62
CA HIS A 112 12.64 -8.70 -11.13
C HIS A 112 14.00 -9.22 -10.63
N ASP A 113 14.02 -10.49 -10.24
CA ASP A 113 15.20 -11.20 -9.75
C ASP A 113 15.19 -12.64 -10.33
N GLU A 114 16.31 -13.08 -10.87
CA GLU A 114 16.40 -14.39 -11.57
C GLU A 114 16.20 -15.57 -10.61
N GLU A 115 16.62 -15.45 -9.35
CA GLU A 115 16.55 -16.53 -8.36
C GLU A 115 15.21 -16.52 -7.61
N PHE A 116 14.74 -15.33 -7.19
CA PHE A 116 13.57 -15.16 -6.32
C PHE A 116 12.31 -14.74 -7.04
N GLY A 117 12.36 -14.59 -8.38
CA GLY A 117 11.27 -14.04 -9.19
C GLY A 117 11.13 -12.54 -9.03
N HIS A 118 10.90 -12.07 -7.81
CA HIS A 118 10.92 -10.64 -7.46
C HIS A 118 11.57 -10.44 -6.10
N ARG A 119 12.20 -9.26 -5.93
CA ARG A 119 12.73 -8.80 -4.66
C ARG A 119 12.15 -7.41 -4.33
N PRO A 120 11.90 -7.10 -3.05
CA PRO A 120 11.48 -5.78 -2.65
C PRO A 120 12.60 -4.76 -2.89
N VAL A 121 12.26 -3.63 -3.51
CA VAL A 121 13.11 -2.43 -3.59
C VAL A 121 12.35 -1.24 -3.03
N ALA A 122 13.06 -0.26 -2.46
CA ALA A 122 12.45 0.92 -1.88
C ALA A 122 12.79 2.17 -2.70
N ILE A 123 11.76 2.94 -3.07
CA ILE A 123 11.90 4.28 -3.63
C ILE A 123 11.62 5.26 -2.49
N VAL A 124 12.62 6.06 -2.11
CA VAL A 124 12.63 6.80 -0.84
C VAL A 124 12.90 8.28 -1.05
N GLU A 125 12.14 9.13 -0.36
CA GLU A 125 12.48 10.52 -0.12
C GLU A 125 12.98 10.64 1.34
N PHE A 126 14.26 10.98 1.51
CA PHE A 126 14.81 11.25 2.84
C PHE A 126 14.51 12.69 3.28
N HIS A 127 14.54 12.96 4.58
CA HIS A 127 14.53 14.33 5.10
C HIS A 127 15.81 15.10 4.75
N THR A 128 16.90 14.37 4.47
CA THR A 128 18.18 14.88 3.98
C THR A 128 18.37 14.49 2.50
N SER A 129 19.56 14.69 1.97
CA SER A 129 19.89 14.24 0.61
C SER A 129 19.95 12.72 0.52
N PHE A 130 19.50 12.15 -0.60
CA PHE A 130 19.70 10.75 -0.92
C PHE A 130 21.21 10.50 -1.16
N ASN A 131 21.80 9.65 -0.34
CA ASN A 131 23.21 9.25 -0.43
C ASN A 131 23.43 7.89 0.26
N GLU A 132 24.61 7.31 0.06
CA GLU A 132 24.97 6.01 0.58
C GLU A 132 24.88 5.93 2.13
N SER A 133 25.32 6.97 2.83
CA SER A 133 25.25 7.02 4.30
C SER A 133 23.81 7.02 4.84
N ALA A 134 22.88 7.71 4.16
CA ALA A 134 21.46 7.69 4.53
C ALA A 134 20.85 6.30 4.31
N VAL A 135 21.19 5.64 3.19
CA VAL A 135 20.78 4.26 2.89
C VAL A 135 21.34 3.28 3.92
N GLU A 136 22.63 3.39 4.27
CA GLU A 136 23.25 2.53 5.28
C GLU A 136 22.59 2.70 6.65
N SER A 137 22.32 3.95 7.06
CA SER A 137 21.61 4.25 8.31
C SER A 137 20.21 3.64 8.33
N LEU A 138 19.49 3.68 7.21
CA LEU A 138 18.20 3.04 7.08
C LEU A 138 18.31 1.52 7.16
N ASN A 139 19.30 0.91 6.51
CA ASN A 139 19.54 -0.53 6.60
C ASN A 139 19.81 -0.97 8.04
N VAL A 140 20.63 -0.22 8.78
CA VAL A 140 20.86 -0.49 10.21
C VAL A 140 19.56 -0.37 11.02
N PHE A 141 18.73 0.63 10.74
CA PHE A 141 17.42 0.77 11.38
C PHE A 141 16.51 -0.43 11.12
N LEU A 142 16.53 -1.00 9.92
CA LEU A 142 15.67 -2.12 9.54
C LEU A 142 16.13 -3.49 10.10
N GLN A 143 17.38 -3.60 10.54
CA GLN A 143 17.87 -4.83 11.17
C GLN A 143 17.07 -5.17 12.43
N GLY A 144 16.56 -6.40 12.47
CA GLY A 144 15.72 -6.90 13.56
C GLY A 144 14.28 -6.38 13.60
N ARG A 145 13.89 -5.45 12.69
CA ARG A 145 12.54 -4.94 12.54
C ARG A 145 11.78 -5.57 11.38
N LEU A 146 12.51 -6.02 10.36
CA LEU A 146 11.98 -6.76 9.21
C LEU A 146 12.72 -8.08 9.05
N GLU A 147 12.00 -9.12 8.67
CA GLU A 147 12.59 -10.37 8.23
C GLU A 147 13.47 -10.12 7.01
N ARG A 148 14.55 -10.90 6.88
CA ARG A 148 15.56 -10.69 5.85
C ARG A 148 14.99 -10.65 4.42
N PHE A 149 14.01 -11.50 4.14
CA PHE A 149 13.38 -11.57 2.81
C PHE A 149 12.46 -10.38 2.49
N LYS A 150 12.04 -9.62 3.52
CA LYS A 150 11.27 -8.37 3.39
C LYS A 150 12.14 -7.12 3.30
N GLN A 151 13.43 -7.21 3.63
CA GLN A 151 14.32 -6.05 3.56
C GLN A 151 14.55 -5.67 2.09
N PRO A 152 14.45 -4.37 1.72
CA PRO A 152 14.74 -3.92 0.38
C PRO A 152 16.16 -4.27 -0.03
N VAL A 153 16.33 -4.80 -1.25
CA VAL A 153 17.65 -5.16 -1.80
C VAL A 153 18.32 -4.01 -2.54
N ALA A 154 17.55 -2.99 -2.90
CA ALA A 154 18.03 -1.76 -3.51
C ALA A 154 17.18 -0.57 -3.07
N TYR A 155 17.78 0.62 -3.13
CA TYR A 155 17.15 1.88 -2.79
C TYR A 155 17.31 2.86 -3.95
N TYR A 156 16.25 3.57 -4.27
CA TYR A 156 16.21 4.59 -5.31
C TYR A 156 15.70 5.89 -4.73
N GLU A 157 16.22 7.01 -5.22
CA GLU A 157 15.67 8.33 -4.87
C GLU A 157 14.31 8.51 -5.51
N LEU A 158 13.36 9.06 -4.76
CA LEU A 158 12.02 9.35 -5.27
C LEU A 158 12.07 10.44 -6.34
N PRO A 159 11.67 10.14 -7.60
CA PRO A 159 11.76 11.09 -8.70
C PRO A 159 10.91 12.34 -8.45
N GLN A 160 11.54 13.51 -8.52
CA GLN A 160 10.90 14.80 -8.23
C GLN A 160 9.80 15.16 -9.24
N ASP A 161 9.92 14.74 -10.50
CA ASP A 161 8.94 14.92 -11.55
C ASP A 161 7.63 14.15 -11.30
N LEU A 162 7.70 13.02 -10.60
CA LEU A 162 6.52 12.26 -10.19
C LEU A 162 5.82 12.83 -8.95
N ILE A 163 6.49 13.72 -8.20
CA ILE A 163 5.93 14.42 -7.03
C ILE A 163 5.24 15.71 -7.43
N GLN A 164 5.82 16.45 -8.38
CA GLN A 164 5.36 17.79 -8.76
C GLN A 164 3.94 17.76 -9.34
N GLY A 165 3.03 18.48 -8.67
CA GLY A 165 1.64 18.62 -9.11
C GLY A 165 0.72 17.43 -8.85
N ALA A 166 1.21 16.35 -8.29
CA ALA A 166 0.41 15.19 -7.97
C ALA A 166 -0.19 15.28 -6.54
N ILE A 167 -1.51 15.16 -6.41
CA ILE A 167 -2.17 15.03 -5.10
C ILE A 167 -1.79 13.70 -4.45
N LYS A 168 -1.52 12.68 -5.27
CA LYS A 168 -1.10 11.35 -4.85
C LYS A 168 -0.19 10.72 -5.89
N ILE A 169 0.97 10.23 -5.45
CA ILE A 169 1.91 9.51 -6.32
C ILE A 169 1.31 8.17 -6.72
N SER A 170 1.34 7.85 -8.00
CA SER A 170 0.83 6.60 -8.55
C SER A 170 1.89 5.49 -8.46
N ARG A 171 1.57 4.37 -7.80
CA ARG A 171 2.43 3.18 -7.80
C ARG A 171 2.73 2.68 -9.20
N LYS A 172 1.74 2.80 -10.12
CA LYS A 172 1.96 2.43 -11.52
C LYS A 172 3.03 3.30 -12.18
N ALA A 173 2.98 4.63 -11.98
CA ALA A 173 3.99 5.53 -12.52
C ALA A 173 5.38 5.24 -11.96
N LEU A 174 5.48 4.90 -10.65
CA LEU A 174 6.74 4.48 -10.04
C LEU A 174 7.24 3.13 -10.58
N ALA A 175 6.34 2.16 -10.84
CA ALA A 175 6.71 0.89 -11.45
C ALA A 175 7.21 1.08 -12.89
N ASP A 176 6.51 1.90 -13.70
CA ASP A 176 6.91 2.22 -15.06
C ASP A 176 8.28 2.95 -15.09
N TRP A 177 8.54 3.82 -14.12
CA TRP A 177 9.83 4.48 -13.94
C TRP A 177 10.94 3.48 -13.52
N LEU A 178 10.65 2.59 -12.58
CA LEU A 178 11.61 1.60 -12.08
C LEU A 178 12.11 0.65 -13.19
N LEU A 179 11.27 0.34 -14.18
CA LEU A 179 11.65 -0.50 -15.33
C LEU A 179 12.73 0.15 -16.23
N GLN A 180 13.03 1.43 -16.03
CA GLN A 180 14.01 2.20 -16.81
C GLN A 180 15.35 2.34 -16.06
N GLN A 181 15.45 1.86 -14.81
CA GLN A 181 16.64 1.91 -13.99
C GLN A 181 17.48 0.64 -14.17
#